data_3da0100ea7fb646ad553d1428fe18d6a
#
_entry.id   3da0100ea7fb646ad553d1428fe18d6a
#
_cell.length_a   1.000
_cell.length_b   1.000
_cell.length_c   1.000
_cell.angle_alpha   90.00
_cell.angle_beta   90.00
_cell.angle_gamma   90.00
#
_symmetry.space_group_name_H-M   'P 1'
#
loop_
_entity.id
_entity.type
_entity.pdbx_description
1 polymer ?
#
loop_
_entity_poly.entity_id
_entity_poly.type
_entity_poly.pdbx_seq_one_letter_code
_entity_poly.pdbx_strand_id
1 'polypeptide(L)'
;MGGHQGWIAAGELVSSGQRSVARHRHFEKTLSKVARPHPVKLPRSFYEQTTIEVAKQLLGKYLVRKHPEGNAVGRIVETEAYVGPQDLACHASKGRTARTEVMFGPAGRAYVYFIYGFYNMLNLVTEARNYPAAVLIRAVEPMDGIELMKERRKSSVLRNLASGPGKLCQAFSVDRTLNGADLSGNVLYVEDLGEPVPKFRATPRIGVDYAGKWKAKPYRFLVRGSEFVSKL
;
A
#
# COMPACT_ATOMS: atom_id res chain seq x y z
N MET A 1 -38.87 -72.98 9.00
CA MET A 1 -37.80 -73.53 8.19
C MET A 1 -36.96 -72.38 7.66
N GLY A 2 -35.84 -72.27 8.14
CA GLY A 2 -34.49 -72.05 7.61
C GLY A 2 -34.25 -70.59 7.27
N GLY A 3 -33.51 -69.81 7.93
CA GLY A 3 -32.16 -69.87 8.42
C GLY A 3 -31.21 -69.33 7.35
N HIS A 4 -30.65 -68.13 7.52
CA HIS A 4 -29.22 -67.91 7.37
C HIS A 4 -28.83 -66.48 7.75
N GLN A 5 -27.99 -66.40 8.71
CA GLN A 5 -27.24 -65.22 9.17
C GLN A 5 -26.16 -64.88 8.12
N GLY A 6 -25.97 -63.59 7.83
CA GLY A 6 -24.84 -63.09 7.10
C GLY A 6 -24.25 -61.88 7.82
N TRP A 7 -23.13 -62.07 8.46
CA TRP A 7 -22.31 -61.03 9.06
C TRP A 7 -21.70 -60.14 7.97
N ILE A 8 -21.80 -58.82 8.07
CA ILE A 8 -20.99 -57.89 7.29
C ILE A 8 -20.26 -56.99 8.28
N ALA A 9 -18.95 -56.98 8.13
CA ALA A 9 -18.00 -56.29 8.96
C ALA A 9 -18.14 -54.74 8.81
N ALA A 10 -18.03 -54.06 9.95
CA ALA A 10 -17.90 -52.61 10.01
C ALA A 10 -16.55 -52.15 9.47
N GLY A 11 -16.53 -51.50 8.33
CA GLY A 11 -15.37 -50.79 7.80
C GLY A 11 -15.28 -49.40 8.44
N GLU A 12 -14.19 -49.14 9.17
CA GLU A 12 -13.88 -47.83 9.72
C GLU A 12 -13.62 -46.81 8.60
N LEU A 13 -14.47 -45.81 8.54
CA LEU A 13 -14.21 -44.57 7.79
C LEU A 13 -13.23 -43.72 8.59
N VAL A 14 -11.94 -43.87 8.31
CA VAL A 14 -10.91 -42.95 8.83
C VAL A 14 -11.06 -41.63 8.14
N SER A 15 -11.51 -40.61 8.87
CA SER A 15 -11.80 -39.30 8.40
C SER A 15 -10.56 -38.58 7.80
N SER A 16 -10.64 -38.19 6.53
CA SER A 16 -9.64 -37.42 5.79
C SER A 16 -9.39 -36.00 6.36
N GLY A 17 -10.18 -35.56 7.34
CA GLY A 17 -10.08 -34.22 7.93
C GLY A 17 -8.90 -34.02 8.90
N GLN A 18 -8.45 -35.08 9.59
CA GLN A 18 -7.37 -34.94 10.60
C GLN A 18 -5.98 -34.77 9.98
N ARG A 19 -5.73 -35.25 8.76
CA ARG A 19 -4.42 -35.11 8.09
C ARG A 19 -4.17 -33.70 7.52
N SER A 20 -5.23 -32.96 7.18
CA SER A 20 -5.13 -31.61 6.64
C SER A 20 -4.77 -30.58 7.72
N VAL A 21 -5.39 -30.69 8.91
CA VAL A 21 -5.16 -29.77 10.04
C VAL A 21 -3.75 -29.94 10.63
N ALA A 22 -3.21 -31.16 10.66
CA ALA A 22 -1.87 -31.43 11.18
C ALA A 22 -0.78 -30.84 10.26
N ARG A 23 -0.96 -30.88 8.93
CA ARG A 23 -0.01 -30.28 7.96
C ARG A 23 -0.02 -28.75 8.02
N HIS A 24 -1.18 -28.12 8.23
CA HIS A 24 -1.29 -26.67 8.38
C HIS A 24 -0.59 -26.16 9.64
N ARG A 25 -0.80 -26.82 10.78
CA ARG A 25 -0.14 -26.47 12.05
C ARG A 25 1.39 -26.70 12.04
N HIS A 26 1.88 -27.66 11.26
CA HIS A 26 3.32 -27.88 11.11
C HIS A 26 3.97 -26.82 10.23
N PHE A 27 3.27 -26.34 9.20
CA PHE A 27 3.73 -25.26 8.32
C PHE A 27 3.82 -23.93 9.08
N GLU A 28 2.82 -23.60 9.90
CA GLU A 28 2.84 -22.39 10.74
C GLU A 28 3.97 -22.41 11.80
N LYS A 29 4.26 -23.59 12.40
CA LYS A 29 5.36 -23.71 13.37
C LYS A 29 6.75 -23.58 12.74
N THR A 30 6.92 -23.90 11.46
CA THR A 30 8.21 -23.80 10.77
C THR A 30 8.50 -22.37 10.30
N LEU A 31 7.46 -21.54 10.02
CA LEU A 31 7.59 -20.14 9.69
C LEU A 31 7.92 -19.24 10.90
N SER A 32 7.71 -19.72 12.13
CA SER A 32 7.93 -18.94 13.36
C SER A 32 9.40 -18.83 13.80
N LYS A 33 10.36 -19.45 13.11
CA LYS A 33 11.79 -19.47 13.50
C LYS A 33 12.71 -18.59 12.66
N VAL A 34 12.23 -17.96 11.58
CA VAL A 34 13.00 -16.91 10.91
C VAL A 34 12.70 -15.62 11.65
N ALA A 35 13.66 -15.11 12.42
CA ALA A 35 13.56 -13.80 13.05
C ALA A 35 13.21 -12.79 11.95
N ARG A 36 11.99 -12.25 11.99
CA ARG A 36 11.62 -11.17 11.06
C ARG A 36 12.58 -10.03 11.33
N PRO A 37 13.27 -9.48 10.33
CA PRO A 37 14.11 -8.34 10.55
C PRO A 37 13.28 -7.24 11.22
N HIS A 38 13.88 -6.54 12.20
CA HIS A 38 13.20 -5.44 12.87
C HIS A 38 12.82 -4.39 11.83
N PRO A 39 11.55 -3.90 11.86
CA PRO A 39 11.13 -2.89 10.92
C PRO A 39 12.00 -1.65 11.07
N VAL A 40 12.58 -1.19 9.95
CA VAL A 40 13.41 0.01 9.89
C VAL A 40 12.65 1.09 9.15
N LYS A 41 12.45 2.23 9.83
CA LYS A 41 11.83 3.39 9.19
C LYS A 41 12.74 3.89 8.06
N LEU A 42 12.15 4.17 6.89
CA LEU A 42 12.90 4.70 5.76
C LEU A 42 13.52 6.07 6.10
N PRO A 43 14.82 6.25 5.92
CA PRO A 43 15.49 7.52 6.16
C PRO A 43 15.14 8.54 5.07
N ARG A 44 15.37 9.83 5.33
CA ARG A 44 15.13 10.90 4.35
C ARG A 44 15.87 10.66 3.04
N SER A 45 17.11 10.17 3.09
CA SER A 45 17.94 9.85 1.92
C SER A 45 17.28 8.85 0.96
N PHE A 46 16.38 8.00 1.45
CA PHE A 46 15.58 7.12 0.58
C PHE A 46 14.69 7.94 -0.37
N TYR A 47 14.09 9.01 0.11
CA TYR A 47 13.19 9.87 -0.67
C TYR A 47 13.95 10.87 -1.58
N GLU A 48 15.23 11.08 -1.36
CA GLU A 48 16.08 11.99 -2.16
C GLU A 48 16.53 11.38 -3.50
N GLN A 49 16.24 10.10 -3.73
CA GLN A 49 16.46 9.43 -5.00
C GLN A 49 15.47 9.93 -6.07
N THR A 50 15.70 9.53 -7.34
CA THR A 50 14.76 9.85 -8.43
C THR A 50 13.36 9.32 -8.13
N THR A 51 12.35 10.10 -8.45
CA THR A 51 10.94 9.79 -8.16
C THR A 51 10.53 8.42 -8.68
N ILE A 52 11.01 8.02 -9.86
CA ILE A 52 10.71 6.71 -10.47
C ILE A 52 11.29 5.57 -9.61
N GLU A 53 12.53 5.71 -9.15
CA GLU A 53 13.16 4.68 -8.30
C GLU A 53 12.48 4.60 -6.93
N VAL A 54 12.17 5.73 -6.31
CA VAL A 54 11.40 5.75 -5.06
C VAL A 54 10.05 5.04 -5.25
N ALA A 55 9.32 5.34 -6.34
CA ALA A 55 8.03 4.71 -6.61
C ALA A 55 8.10 3.19 -6.73
N LYS A 56 9.15 2.66 -7.38
CA LYS A 56 9.37 1.21 -7.50
C LYS A 56 9.78 0.58 -6.17
N GLN A 57 10.73 1.21 -5.46
CA GLN A 57 11.28 0.69 -4.21
C GLN A 57 10.27 0.74 -3.04
N LEU A 58 9.25 1.61 -3.10
CA LEU A 58 8.16 1.64 -2.14
C LEU A 58 7.24 0.41 -2.22
N LEU A 59 7.20 -0.29 -3.35
CA LEU A 59 6.40 -1.51 -3.47
C LEU A 59 6.91 -2.59 -2.50
N GLY A 60 6.00 -3.18 -1.74
CA GLY A 60 6.32 -4.16 -0.70
C GLY A 60 6.70 -3.55 0.65
N LYS A 61 6.99 -2.25 0.75
CA LYS A 61 7.22 -1.55 2.02
C LYS A 61 5.90 -1.29 2.74
N TYR A 62 5.96 -0.91 4.01
CA TYR A 62 4.80 -0.82 4.89
C TYR A 62 4.51 0.63 5.25
N LEU A 63 3.38 1.15 4.77
CA LEU A 63 2.85 2.45 5.21
C LEU A 63 2.27 2.28 6.61
N VAL A 64 2.72 3.10 7.55
CA VAL A 64 2.28 3.11 8.95
C VAL A 64 1.66 4.46 9.29
N ARG A 65 0.46 4.43 9.83
CA ARG A 65 -0.23 5.58 10.39
C ARG A 65 -0.53 5.33 11.86
N LYS A 66 0.09 6.09 12.74
CA LYS A 66 -0.22 6.10 14.17
C LYS A 66 -1.29 7.14 14.46
N HIS A 67 -2.39 6.72 15.07
CA HIS A 67 -3.53 7.57 15.39
C HIS A 67 -3.99 7.29 16.83
N PRO A 68 -4.55 8.27 17.58
CA PRO A 68 -5.06 8.04 18.94
C PRO A 68 -6.06 6.89 19.06
N GLU A 69 -6.89 6.67 18.04
CA GLU A 69 -7.86 5.57 17.99
C GLU A 69 -7.23 4.20 17.68
N GLY A 70 -5.97 4.15 17.27
CA GLY A 70 -5.27 2.93 16.91
C GLY A 70 -4.44 3.08 15.64
N ASN A 71 -3.50 2.16 15.46
CA ASN A 71 -2.60 2.17 14.31
C ASN A 71 -3.27 1.56 13.08
N ALA A 72 -2.86 2.00 11.89
CA ALA A 72 -3.17 1.38 10.62
C ALA A 72 -1.85 1.06 9.89
N VAL A 73 -1.69 -0.18 9.45
CA VAL A 73 -0.51 -0.62 8.69
C VAL A 73 -0.96 -1.30 7.40
N GLY A 74 -0.30 -0.97 6.29
CA GLY A 74 -0.59 -1.62 5.00
C GLY A 74 0.65 -1.75 4.13
N ARG A 75 0.78 -2.89 3.46
CA ARG A 75 1.84 -3.16 2.50
C ARG A 75 1.53 -2.44 1.19
N ILE A 76 2.43 -1.58 0.72
CA ILE A 76 2.25 -0.79 -0.50
C ILE A 76 2.27 -1.73 -1.71
N VAL A 77 1.20 -1.71 -2.51
CA VAL A 77 1.04 -2.57 -3.69
C VAL A 77 0.87 -1.78 -4.99
N GLU A 78 0.66 -0.46 -4.90
CA GLU A 78 0.49 0.39 -6.07
C GLU A 78 0.96 1.81 -5.79
N THR A 79 1.78 2.35 -6.72
CA THR A 79 2.32 3.71 -6.66
C THR A 79 2.24 4.40 -8.02
N GLU A 80 2.24 5.74 -8.04
CA GLU A 80 2.44 6.54 -9.26
C GLU A 80 3.52 7.59 -9.05
N ALA A 81 4.44 7.71 -10.02
CA ALA A 81 5.48 8.75 -10.01
C ALA A 81 5.03 10.00 -10.78
N TYR A 82 5.23 11.17 -10.17
CA TYR A 82 5.02 12.50 -10.73
C TYR A 82 6.35 13.26 -10.71
N VAL A 83 7.02 13.32 -11.87
CA VAL A 83 8.46 13.53 -11.99
C VAL A 83 8.88 14.99 -12.19
N GLY A 84 8.18 15.91 -11.59
CA GLY A 84 8.61 17.33 -11.56
C GLY A 84 7.88 18.25 -12.56
N PRO A 85 8.41 19.46 -12.79
CA PRO A 85 7.70 20.52 -13.49
C PRO A 85 7.45 20.25 -14.99
N GLN A 86 8.27 19.44 -15.64
CA GLN A 86 8.10 19.05 -17.04
C GLN A 86 6.97 18.03 -17.24
N ASP A 87 6.57 17.31 -16.18
CA ASP A 87 5.48 16.34 -16.21
C ASP A 87 4.13 17.05 -16.14
N LEU A 88 3.42 17.16 -17.25
CA LEU A 88 2.13 17.85 -17.31
C LEU A 88 1.03 17.20 -16.43
N ALA A 89 1.23 15.97 -15.99
CA ALA A 89 0.36 15.32 -15.01
C ALA A 89 0.69 15.72 -13.57
N CYS A 90 1.88 16.27 -13.31
CA CYS A 90 2.29 16.74 -11.99
C CYS A 90 1.61 18.08 -11.68
N HIS A 91 1.09 18.26 -10.46
CA HIS A 91 0.52 19.54 -10.02
C HIS A 91 1.51 20.71 -10.15
N ALA A 92 2.77 20.43 -9.90
CA ALA A 92 3.84 21.43 -9.97
C ALA A 92 4.22 21.86 -11.41
N SER A 93 3.67 21.24 -12.46
CA SER A 93 3.83 21.70 -13.83
C SER A 93 3.30 23.14 -14.07
N LYS A 94 2.40 23.59 -13.17
CA LYS A 94 1.86 24.96 -13.14
C LYS A 94 2.63 25.91 -12.24
N GLY A 95 3.80 25.48 -11.74
CA GLY A 95 4.64 26.26 -10.85
C GLY A 95 4.28 26.14 -9.36
N ARG A 96 4.86 27.05 -8.59
CA ARG A 96 4.75 27.13 -7.14
C ARG A 96 3.48 27.87 -6.74
N THR A 97 2.63 27.23 -5.96
CA THR A 97 1.37 27.77 -5.46
C THR A 97 1.19 27.35 -4.00
N ALA A 98 0.27 27.95 -3.25
CA ALA A 98 -0.04 27.52 -1.88
C ALA A 98 -0.37 26.01 -1.79
N ARG A 99 -0.95 25.43 -2.84
CA ARG A 99 -1.24 23.98 -2.91
C ARG A 99 0.01 23.14 -3.11
N THR A 100 0.95 23.58 -3.94
CA THR A 100 2.14 22.81 -4.33
C THR A 100 3.37 23.12 -3.48
N GLU A 101 3.29 24.10 -2.57
CA GLU A 101 4.41 24.58 -1.74
C GLU A 101 5.17 23.42 -1.06
N VAL A 102 4.48 22.44 -0.51
CA VAL A 102 5.09 21.29 0.16
C VAL A 102 5.99 20.49 -0.79
N MET A 103 5.65 20.41 -2.08
CA MET A 103 6.44 19.66 -3.07
C MET A 103 7.80 20.31 -3.35
N PHE A 104 7.96 21.62 -3.08
CA PHE A 104 9.24 22.34 -3.22
C PHE A 104 10.08 22.25 -1.94
N GLY A 105 9.53 21.64 -0.88
CA GLY A 105 10.22 21.40 0.38
C GLY A 105 11.26 20.27 0.30
N PRO A 106 11.79 19.83 1.46
CA PRO A 106 12.68 18.69 1.52
C PRO A 106 11.94 17.37 1.20
N ALA A 107 12.65 16.40 0.60
CA ALA A 107 12.15 15.05 0.41
C ALA A 107 11.70 14.40 1.74
N GLY A 108 10.83 13.40 1.65
CA GLY A 108 10.30 12.73 2.84
C GLY A 108 9.25 13.54 3.59
N ARG A 109 8.56 14.45 2.91
CA ARG A 109 7.35 15.12 3.41
C ARG A 109 6.11 14.51 2.80
N ALA A 110 5.04 14.41 3.58
CA ALA A 110 3.73 14.05 3.05
C ALA A 110 3.13 15.26 2.31
N TYR A 111 2.72 15.07 1.07
CA TYR A 111 1.92 16.02 0.32
C TYR A 111 0.50 15.49 0.23
N VAL A 112 -0.40 16.05 1.02
CA VAL A 112 -1.81 15.64 1.10
C VAL A 112 -2.69 16.73 0.50
N TYR A 113 -3.42 16.38 -0.56
CA TYR A 113 -4.33 17.31 -1.20
C TYR A 113 -5.74 16.73 -1.33
N PHE A 114 -6.73 17.62 -1.43
CA PHE A 114 -8.13 17.30 -1.53
C PHE A 114 -8.61 17.39 -2.99
N ILE A 115 -9.40 16.43 -3.45
CA ILE A 115 -9.89 16.35 -4.82
C ILE A 115 -11.37 15.94 -4.86
N TYR A 116 -12.10 16.40 -5.85
CA TYR A 116 -13.53 16.14 -6.08
C TYR A 116 -14.46 16.48 -4.90
N GLY A 117 -14.03 17.34 -3.97
CA GLY A 117 -14.85 17.74 -2.83
C GLY A 117 -14.97 16.72 -1.69
N PHE A 118 -14.35 15.50 -1.79
CA PHE A 118 -14.52 14.47 -0.77
C PHE A 118 -13.35 13.47 -0.61
N TYR A 119 -12.29 13.54 -1.43
CA TYR A 119 -11.15 12.61 -1.30
C TYR A 119 -9.84 13.33 -0.99
N ASN A 120 -9.11 12.79 -0.02
CA ASN A 120 -7.70 13.13 0.18
C ASN A 120 -6.81 12.18 -0.62
N MET A 121 -5.63 12.68 -1.03
CA MET A 121 -4.62 11.94 -1.80
C MET A 121 -3.27 12.09 -1.11
N LEU A 122 -2.65 10.97 -0.71
CA LEU A 122 -1.36 10.95 -0.04
C LEU A 122 -0.23 10.77 -1.05
N ASN A 123 0.66 11.75 -1.12
CA ASN A 123 1.89 11.67 -1.86
C ASN A 123 3.10 11.83 -0.92
N LEU A 124 4.23 11.24 -1.31
CA LEU A 124 5.50 11.37 -0.63
C LEU A 124 6.43 12.20 -1.51
N VAL A 125 6.87 13.35 -1.00
CA VAL A 125 7.78 14.27 -1.73
C VAL A 125 9.13 13.60 -1.92
N THR A 126 9.69 13.70 -3.12
CA THR A 126 10.95 13.07 -3.52
C THR A 126 11.92 14.06 -4.13
N GLU A 127 13.16 13.62 -4.36
CA GLU A 127 14.24 14.38 -5.00
C GLU A 127 14.73 15.57 -4.16
N ALA A 128 15.53 16.45 -4.74
CA ALA A 128 16.13 17.56 -4.02
C ALA A 128 15.11 18.67 -3.71
N ARG A 129 15.39 19.44 -2.65
CA ARG A 129 14.65 20.67 -2.35
C ARG A 129 14.57 21.57 -3.60
N ASN A 130 13.43 22.20 -3.82
CA ASN A 130 13.09 23.02 -4.97
C ASN A 130 12.90 22.26 -6.32
N TYR A 131 13.01 20.93 -6.30
CA TYR A 131 12.57 20.09 -7.42
C TYR A 131 11.25 19.40 -7.05
N PRO A 132 10.09 19.90 -7.54
CA PRO A 132 8.78 19.52 -7.02
C PRO A 132 8.30 18.21 -7.67
N ALA A 133 8.70 17.09 -7.09
CA ALA A 133 8.34 15.76 -7.51
C ALA A 133 7.76 14.96 -6.34
N ALA A 134 6.92 13.95 -6.61
CA ALA A 134 6.30 13.15 -5.58
C ALA A 134 5.83 11.78 -6.07
N VAL A 135 5.69 10.83 -5.16
CA VAL A 135 5.07 9.52 -5.39
C VAL A 135 3.70 9.47 -4.72
N LEU A 136 2.64 9.27 -5.50
CA LEU A 136 1.30 8.97 -4.98
C LEU A 136 1.23 7.52 -4.50
N ILE A 137 0.80 7.29 -3.26
CA ILE A 137 0.44 5.96 -2.77
C ILE A 137 -1.00 5.67 -3.18
N ARG A 138 -1.17 4.73 -4.12
CA ARG A 138 -2.49 4.45 -4.68
C ARG A 138 -3.26 3.37 -3.96
N ALA A 139 -2.56 2.32 -3.53
CA ALA A 139 -3.19 1.20 -2.85
C ALA A 139 -2.21 0.49 -1.92
N VAL A 140 -2.76 -0.02 -0.84
CA VAL A 140 -2.06 -0.90 0.10
C VAL A 140 -2.90 -2.13 0.39
N GLU A 141 -2.24 -3.25 0.68
CA GLU A 141 -2.84 -4.43 1.30
C GLU A 141 -2.93 -4.17 2.80
N PRO A 142 -4.12 -4.20 3.42
CA PRO A 142 -4.28 -4.02 4.87
C PRO A 142 -3.57 -5.11 5.66
N MET A 143 -2.73 -4.74 6.63
CA MET A 143 -1.92 -5.68 7.43
C MET A 143 -2.28 -5.63 8.92
N ASP A 144 -2.50 -4.44 9.47
CA ASP A 144 -2.87 -4.23 10.87
C ASP A 144 -3.84 -3.05 10.99
N GLY A 145 -4.67 -3.03 12.07
CA GLY A 145 -5.73 -2.05 12.26
C GLY A 145 -6.93 -2.27 11.33
N ILE A 146 -7.16 -3.50 10.88
CA ILE A 146 -8.19 -3.85 9.87
C ILE A 146 -9.60 -3.47 10.35
N GLU A 147 -9.96 -3.71 11.60
CA GLU A 147 -11.29 -3.39 12.12
C GLU A 147 -11.53 -1.88 12.12
N LEU A 148 -10.52 -1.09 12.51
CA LEU A 148 -10.57 0.36 12.44
C LEU A 148 -10.71 0.86 10.98
N MET A 149 -10.01 0.21 10.04
CA MET A 149 -10.17 0.52 8.61
C MET A 149 -11.58 0.20 8.12
N LYS A 150 -12.19 -0.93 8.54
CA LYS A 150 -13.57 -1.31 8.20
C LYS A 150 -14.55 -0.26 8.70
N GLU A 151 -14.42 0.18 9.95
CA GLU A 151 -15.25 1.21 10.55
C GLU A 151 -15.18 2.52 9.77
N ARG A 152 -13.97 3.05 9.55
CA ARG A 152 -13.73 4.30 8.80
C ARG A 152 -14.22 4.23 7.35
N ARG A 153 -14.12 3.07 6.72
CA ARG A 153 -14.55 2.82 5.34
C ARG A 153 -16.03 2.43 5.22
N LYS A 154 -16.71 2.12 6.34
CA LYS A 154 -18.07 1.54 6.35
C LYS A 154 -18.18 0.35 5.41
N SER A 155 -17.20 -0.54 5.44
CA SER A 155 -17.08 -1.70 4.53
C SER A 155 -16.40 -2.87 5.23
N SER A 156 -16.97 -4.06 5.12
CA SER A 156 -16.38 -5.31 5.63
C SER A 156 -15.48 -6.04 4.62
N VAL A 157 -15.50 -5.60 3.36
CA VAL A 157 -14.76 -6.27 2.28
C VAL A 157 -13.29 -5.86 2.32
N LEU A 158 -12.41 -6.74 2.81
CA LEU A 158 -10.99 -6.49 3.02
C LEU A 158 -10.30 -5.88 1.79
N ARG A 159 -10.53 -6.50 0.61
CA ARG A 159 -9.98 -6.03 -0.66
C ARG A 159 -10.33 -4.57 -0.98
N ASN A 160 -11.47 -4.07 -0.51
CA ASN A 160 -11.96 -2.73 -0.82
C ASN A 160 -11.54 -1.65 0.19
N LEU A 161 -10.86 -2.02 1.28
CA LEU A 161 -10.54 -1.06 2.34
C LEU A 161 -9.59 0.02 1.88
N ALA A 162 -8.51 -0.35 1.15
CA ALA A 162 -7.45 0.56 0.75
C ALA A 162 -7.01 0.39 -0.72
N SER A 163 -7.84 -0.21 -1.58
CA SER A 163 -7.60 -0.40 -3.02
C SER A 163 -8.01 0.84 -3.81
N GLY A 164 -7.28 1.94 -3.62
CA GLY A 164 -7.48 3.22 -4.28
C GLY A 164 -7.07 4.38 -3.37
N PRO A 165 -6.52 5.49 -3.92
CA PRO A 165 -5.86 6.52 -3.12
C PRO A 165 -6.82 7.23 -2.15
N GLY A 166 -8.05 7.51 -2.55
CA GLY A 166 -9.07 8.07 -1.67
C GLY A 166 -9.51 7.08 -0.59
N LYS A 167 -9.69 5.80 -0.97
CA LYS A 167 -10.02 4.72 -0.03
C LYS A 167 -8.92 4.55 1.02
N LEU A 168 -7.66 4.54 0.58
CA LEU A 168 -6.48 4.47 1.44
C LEU A 168 -6.47 5.63 2.45
N CYS A 169 -6.62 6.87 2.00
CA CYS A 169 -6.64 8.02 2.89
C CYS A 169 -7.75 7.93 3.93
N GLN A 170 -8.94 7.47 3.55
CA GLN A 170 -10.06 7.28 4.49
C GLN A 170 -9.75 6.15 5.49
N ALA A 171 -9.27 4.98 5.02
CA ALA A 171 -8.93 3.84 5.88
C ALA A 171 -7.85 4.19 6.92
N PHE A 172 -6.84 4.97 6.52
CA PHE A 172 -5.71 5.38 7.35
C PHE A 172 -5.95 6.68 8.12
N SER A 173 -7.12 7.30 8.02
CA SER A 173 -7.38 8.64 8.59
C SER A 173 -6.28 9.64 8.20
N VAL A 174 -6.00 9.71 6.89
CA VAL A 174 -5.06 10.67 6.31
C VAL A 174 -5.85 11.80 5.69
N ASP A 175 -5.70 12.99 6.23
CA ASP A 175 -6.33 14.21 5.76
C ASP A 175 -5.32 15.36 5.61
N ARG A 176 -5.83 16.56 5.33
CA ARG A 176 -5.02 17.76 5.08
C ARG A 176 -4.22 18.23 6.30
N THR A 177 -4.55 17.80 7.52
CA THR A 177 -3.77 18.12 8.72
C THR A 177 -2.38 17.49 8.68
N LEU A 178 -2.22 16.41 7.89
CA LEU A 178 -0.94 15.76 7.64
C LEU A 178 -0.16 16.33 6.45
N ASN A 179 -0.69 17.37 5.77
CA ASN A 179 0.06 18.01 4.70
C ASN A 179 1.33 18.68 5.24
N GLY A 180 2.50 18.31 4.70
CA GLY A 180 3.81 18.73 5.19
C GLY A 180 4.38 17.88 6.35
N ALA A 181 3.67 16.86 6.83
CA ALA A 181 4.17 15.97 7.87
C ALA A 181 5.50 15.31 7.46
N ASP A 182 6.44 15.21 8.41
CA ASP A 182 7.73 14.57 8.20
C ASP A 182 7.61 13.05 8.30
N LEU A 183 7.96 12.35 7.24
CA LEU A 183 7.91 10.89 7.17
C LEU A 183 9.04 10.20 7.98
N SER A 184 10.01 10.95 8.50
CA SER A 184 10.95 10.48 9.52
C SER A 184 10.38 10.57 10.95
N GLY A 185 9.24 11.23 11.12
CA GLY A 185 8.49 11.34 12.37
C GLY A 185 7.81 10.04 12.80
N ASN A 186 6.88 10.14 13.77
CA ASN A 186 6.22 8.97 14.37
C ASN A 186 4.71 8.88 14.09
N VAL A 187 4.16 9.78 13.26
CA VAL A 187 2.71 9.87 13.02
C VAL A 187 2.30 9.18 11.72
N LEU A 188 3.06 9.42 10.66
CA LEU A 188 2.91 8.83 9.34
C LEU A 188 4.30 8.58 8.77
N TYR A 189 4.61 7.35 8.39
CA TYR A 189 5.94 6.96 7.89
C TYR A 189 5.88 5.64 7.11
N VAL A 190 6.98 5.27 6.48
CA VAL A 190 7.13 3.99 5.78
C VAL A 190 8.23 3.18 6.44
N GLU A 191 7.98 1.90 6.65
CA GLU A 191 8.93 0.91 7.18
C GLU A 191 9.38 -0.09 6.13
N ASP A 192 10.63 -0.52 6.24
CA ASP A 192 11.21 -1.63 5.50
C ASP A 192 11.44 -2.82 6.45
N LEU A 193 10.94 -3.98 6.08
CA LEU A 193 11.19 -5.24 6.76
C LEU A 193 12.36 -6.03 6.13
N GLY A 194 13.16 -5.41 5.25
CA GLY A 194 14.25 -6.07 4.52
C GLY A 194 13.78 -7.02 3.43
N GLU A 195 12.50 -7.01 3.09
CA GLU A 195 11.95 -7.81 2.01
C GLU A 195 12.37 -7.24 0.63
N PRO A 196 12.70 -8.09 -0.35
CA PRO A 196 13.01 -7.62 -1.69
C PRO A 196 11.78 -6.98 -2.34
N VAL A 197 12.01 -6.03 -3.24
CA VAL A 197 10.93 -5.43 -4.03
C VAL A 197 10.20 -6.53 -4.80
N PRO A 198 8.89 -6.68 -4.65
CA PRO A 198 8.13 -7.73 -5.33
C PRO A 198 8.13 -7.51 -6.85
N LYS A 199 7.90 -8.58 -7.62
CA LYS A 199 7.71 -8.46 -9.07
C LYS A 199 6.54 -7.52 -9.34
N PHE A 200 6.74 -6.54 -10.20
CA PHE A 200 5.73 -5.55 -10.56
C PHE A 200 5.60 -5.40 -12.09
N ARG A 201 4.59 -4.68 -12.51
CA ARG A 201 4.43 -4.16 -13.88
C ARG A 201 4.34 -2.65 -13.84
N ALA A 202 4.79 -2.00 -14.92
CA ALA A 202 4.64 -0.58 -15.15
C ALA A 202 3.54 -0.34 -16.18
N THR A 203 2.67 0.64 -15.92
CA THR A 203 1.53 1.00 -16.79
C THR A 203 1.36 2.52 -16.81
N PRO A 204 0.55 3.07 -17.72
CA PRO A 204 0.13 4.46 -17.64
C PRO A 204 -0.57 4.77 -16.30
N ARG A 205 -0.44 6.02 -15.86
CA ARG A 205 -1.12 6.55 -14.66
C ARG A 205 -2.62 6.70 -14.90
N ILE A 206 -3.41 6.75 -13.83
CA ILE A 206 -4.87 6.87 -13.90
C ILE A 206 -5.30 8.32 -13.71
N GLY A 207 -6.26 8.78 -14.54
CA GLY A 207 -6.87 10.10 -14.39
C GLY A 207 -5.98 11.27 -14.83
N VAL A 208 -5.05 11.02 -15.76
CA VAL A 208 -4.12 12.03 -16.30
C VAL A 208 -4.29 12.26 -17.81
N ASP A 209 -5.49 12.06 -18.35
CA ASP A 209 -5.77 12.16 -19.78
C ASP A 209 -5.46 13.55 -20.36
N TYR A 210 -5.53 14.58 -19.52
CA TYR A 210 -5.19 15.98 -19.85
C TYR A 210 -3.68 16.24 -20.06
N ALA A 211 -2.82 15.28 -19.71
CA ALA A 211 -1.37 15.50 -19.63
C ALA A 211 -0.63 15.30 -20.97
N GLY A 212 -1.31 15.33 -22.11
CA GLY A 212 -0.70 15.20 -23.43
C GLY A 212 0.13 13.91 -23.56
N LYS A 213 1.37 14.00 -24.05
CA LYS A 213 2.27 12.84 -24.17
C LYS A 213 2.63 12.16 -22.85
N TRP A 214 2.46 12.84 -21.72
CA TRP A 214 2.76 12.33 -20.40
C TRP A 214 1.74 11.29 -19.91
N LYS A 215 0.52 11.28 -20.48
CA LYS A 215 -0.50 10.27 -20.13
C LYS A 215 -0.07 8.84 -20.45
N ALA A 216 0.73 8.65 -21.52
CA ALA A 216 1.20 7.33 -21.96
C ALA A 216 2.45 6.84 -21.23
N LYS A 217 3.11 7.69 -20.40
CA LYS A 217 4.30 7.28 -19.65
C LYS A 217 3.97 6.19 -18.65
N PRO A 218 4.76 5.09 -18.58
CA PRO A 218 4.50 3.95 -17.69
C PRO A 218 4.96 4.25 -16.26
N TYR A 219 4.40 5.28 -15.65
CA TYR A 219 4.79 5.80 -14.34
C TYR A 219 3.87 5.36 -13.20
N ARG A 220 3.05 4.35 -13.44
CA ARG A 220 2.27 3.64 -12.42
C ARG A 220 2.82 2.22 -12.28
N PHE A 221 3.15 1.84 -11.06
CA PHE A 221 3.77 0.57 -10.71
C PHE A 221 2.82 -0.24 -9.83
N LEU A 222 2.59 -1.52 -10.20
CA LEU A 222 1.66 -2.41 -9.53
C LEU A 222 2.33 -3.75 -9.24
N VAL A 223 2.21 -4.25 -8.02
CA VAL A 223 2.66 -5.60 -7.65
C VAL A 223 1.87 -6.64 -8.46
N ARG A 224 2.59 -7.54 -9.13
CA ARG A 224 1.97 -8.61 -9.93
C ARG A 224 1.20 -9.57 -9.03
N GLY A 225 -0.03 -9.90 -9.44
CA GLY A 225 -0.86 -10.87 -8.73
C GLY A 225 -1.52 -10.33 -7.44
N SER A 226 -1.27 -9.08 -7.05
CA SER A 226 -1.97 -8.49 -5.90
C SER A 226 -3.42 -8.19 -6.25
N GLU A 227 -4.35 -8.69 -5.46
CA GLU A 227 -5.79 -8.38 -5.56
C GLU A 227 -6.16 -7.02 -4.97
N PHE A 228 -5.21 -6.37 -4.24
CA PHE A 228 -5.43 -5.09 -3.56
C PHE A 228 -5.13 -3.86 -4.43
N VAL A 229 -4.70 -4.03 -5.68
CA VAL A 229 -4.50 -2.89 -6.60
C VAL A 229 -5.81 -2.18 -6.93
N SER A 230 -5.77 -0.88 -7.19
CA SER A 230 -6.96 -0.03 -7.32
C SER A 230 -7.75 -0.31 -8.62
N LYS A 231 -7.05 -0.63 -9.70
CA LYS A 231 -7.60 -0.96 -11.02
C LYS A 231 -6.55 -1.75 -11.82
N LEU A 232 -7.00 -2.77 -12.52
CA LEU A 232 -6.16 -3.56 -13.45
C LEU A 232 -6.01 -2.87 -14.80
#